data_bc7ae999e33225c0cbe55e93bc75aeb9
#
_entry.id   bc7ae999e33225c0cbe55e93bc75aeb9
#
_cell.length_a   1.000
_cell.length_b   1.000
_cell.length_c   1.000
_cell.angle_alpha   90.00
_cell.angle_beta   90.00
_cell.angle_gamma   90.00
#
_symmetry.space_group_name_H-M   'P 1'
#
loop_
_entity.id
_entity.type
_entity.pdbx_description
1 polymer ?
#
loop_
_entity_poly.entity_id
_entity_poly.type
_entity_poly.pdbx_seq_one_letter_code
_entity_poly.pdbx_strand_id
1 'polypeptide(L)'
;MQQVMEHRSPSRLPLFVSGVALTLAVALWVFYLLMRPPMGDMGAMASFLMITAVISVVAGYGAYRLGWINRSPRVSWTLLGSYALSSLLTFVNVWVTARLMFASQHDLMLATILLLFASGIAMSLGYFFSVALTDRIMGLNLAAQEIAQGNLRARVPVTGSDEMAGLARTFNEMASQLEATARKQRELDTLKRDLVAWAGHDLRTPLASIRVIVEALADGVVQDSETVQRYLQTAQRDIRSLAQLIDDLFEMAQLDAGGLQLELRPNSLSDLISDTLESLTAQAERQGVHLEGNCAPGVDPVSMDAQKISRVLANLVGNALRHTPTGGSVSVRATITPAGVQVNVSDTGEGISADDLPRVFEQFYRGEKSRSRATGGAGLGLAIARGIVEAHGGRIWVESQFGQGAHFFFTLPARQIRI
;
A
#
# COMPACT_ATOMS: atom_id res chain seq x y z
N MET A 1 -23.89 1.54 0.21
CA MET A 1 -24.35 0.16 0.41
C MET A 1 -25.64 -0.03 -0.37
N GLN A 2 -25.74 -1.10 -1.17
CA GLN A 2 -26.87 -1.50 -2.02
C GLN A 2 -27.20 -0.56 -3.19
N GLN A 3 -26.42 -0.67 -4.25
CA GLN A 3 -26.88 -0.71 -5.63
C GLN A 3 -25.87 -1.56 -6.41
N VAL A 4 -25.92 -2.88 -6.18
CA VAL A 4 -25.40 -3.85 -7.13
C VAL A 4 -26.34 -3.77 -8.33
N MET A 5 -25.85 -3.16 -9.40
CA MET A 5 -26.50 -3.19 -10.70
C MET A 5 -26.81 -4.64 -11.05
N GLU A 6 -28.09 -4.99 -11.03
CA GLU A 6 -28.63 -6.15 -11.75
C GLU A 6 -28.31 -5.92 -13.25
N HIS A 7 -27.15 -6.32 -13.68
CA HIS A 7 -26.90 -6.57 -15.08
C HIS A 7 -27.77 -7.77 -15.45
N ARG A 8 -29.00 -7.52 -15.83
CA ARG A 8 -29.82 -8.47 -16.60
C ARG A 8 -29.02 -8.78 -17.86
N SER A 9 -28.24 -9.88 -17.82
CA SER A 9 -27.70 -10.45 -19.04
C SER A 9 -28.87 -10.67 -19.99
N PRO A 10 -28.81 -10.17 -21.25
CA PRO A 10 -29.85 -10.42 -22.22
C PRO A 10 -30.11 -11.91 -22.22
N SER A 11 -31.38 -12.29 -22.17
CA SER A 11 -31.79 -13.68 -22.08
C SER A 11 -31.04 -14.48 -23.17
N ARG A 12 -30.10 -15.36 -22.79
CA ARG A 12 -29.28 -16.14 -23.75
C ARG A 12 -30.16 -17.15 -24.54
N LEU A 13 -31.42 -17.21 -24.20
CA LEU A 13 -32.42 -18.02 -24.89
C LEU A 13 -32.54 -17.72 -26.40
N PRO A 14 -32.63 -16.44 -26.85
CA PRO A 14 -32.67 -16.15 -28.29
C PRO A 14 -31.43 -16.67 -29.03
N LEU A 15 -30.27 -16.57 -28.42
CA LEU A 15 -29.00 -17.02 -29.01
C LEU A 15 -28.95 -18.56 -29.11
N PHE A 16 -29.48 -19.27 -28.12
CA PHE A 16 -29.60 -20.71 -28.14
C PHE A 16 -30.61 -21.18 -29.21
N VAL A 17 -31.78 -20.55 -29.27
CA VAL A 17 -32.82 -20.85 -30.28
C VAL A 17 -32.33 -20.56 -31.69
N SER A 18 -31.62 -19.42 -31.91
CA SER A 18 -31.04 -19.08 -33.19
C SER A 18 -29.96 -20.10 -33.62
N GLY A 19 -29.13 -20.54 -32.68
CA GLY A 19 -28.15 -21.61 -32.94
C GLY A 19 -28.76 -22.92 -33.41
N VAL A 20 -29.84 -23.39 -32.72
CA VAL A 20 -30.57 -24.58 -33.10
C VAL A 20 -31.25 -24.41 -34.47
N ALA A 21 -31.87 -23.25 -34.72
CA ALA A 21 -32.48 -22.93 -36.01
C ALA A 21 -31.48 -22.93 -37.15
N LEU A 22 -30.28 -22.31 -36.94
CA LEU A 22 -29.19 -22.34 -37.91
C LEU A 22 -28.72 -23.78 -38.20
N THR A 23 -28.54 -24.59 -37.17
CA THR A 23 -28.14 -25.99 -37.32
C THR A 23 -29.17 -26.78 -38.13
N LEU A 24 -30.46 -26.56 -37.86
CA LEU A 24 -31.55 -27.16 -38.63
C LEU A 24 -31.51 -26.74 -40.10
N ALA A 25 -31.36 -25.46 -40.37
CA ALA A 25 -31.28 -24.92 -41.74
C ALA A 25 -30.07 -25.49 -42.51
N VAL A 26 -28.91 -25.56 -41.88
CA VAL A 26 -27.69 -26.13 -42.47
C VAL A 26 -27.89 -27.64 -42.74
N ALA A 27 -28.47 -28.39 -41.80
CA ALA A 27 -28.71 -29.82 -41.98
C ALA A 27 -29.67 -30.10 -43.16
N LEU A 28 -30.76 -29.38 -43.29
CA LEU A 28 -31.70 -29.47 -44.41
C LEU A 28 -31.06 -29.07 -45.74
N TRP A 29 -30.24 -28.02 -45.72
CA TRP A 29 -29.51 -27.56 -46.92
C TRP A 29 -28.50 -28.65 -47.41
N VAL A 30 -27.70 -29.22 -46.47
CA VAL A 30 -26.78 -30.32 -46.78
C VAL A 30 -27.49 -31.56 -47.30
N PHE A 31 -28.61 -31.93 -46.66
CA PHE A 31 -29.45 -33.04 -47.10
C PHE A 31 -29.96 -32.85 -48.54
N TYR A 32 -30.46 -31.64 -48.88
CA TYR A 32 -30.89 -31.30 -50.22
C TYR A 32 -29.77 -31.34 -51.25
N LEU A 33 -28.58 -30.82 -50.88
CA LEU A 33 -27.41 -30.75 -51.80
C LEU A 33 -26.85 -32.14 -52.14
N LEU A 34 -26.77 -33.00 -51.13
CA LEU A 34 -26.14 -34.33 -51.27
C LEU A 34 -27.11 -35.38 -51.87
N MET A 35 -28.35 -35.40 -51.43
CA MET A 35 -29.30 -36.47 -51.79
C MET A 35 -30.29 -36.10 -52.89
N ARG A 36 -30.56 -34.78 -53.15
CA ARG A 36 -31.58 -34.28 -54.08
C ARG A 36 -32.90 -35.07 -53.95
N PRO A 37 -33.50 -35.15 -52.73
CA PRO A 37 -34.64 -36.02 -52.45
C PRO A 37 -35.90 -35.51 -53.13
N PRO A 38 -36.89 -36.40 -53.39
CA PRO A 38 -38.23 -36.04 -53.78
C PRO A 38 -38.88 -35.11 -52.76
N MET A 39 -39.83 -34.29 -53.18
CA MET A 39 -40.49 -33.32 -52.29
C MET A 39 -41.16 -33.95 -51.04
N GLY A 40 -41.66 -35.18 -51.13
CA GLY A 40 -42.23 -35.93 -50.02
C GLY A 40 -41.23 -36.27 -48.93
N ASP A 41 -40.02 -36.77 -49.33
CA ASP A 41 -38.97 -37.18 -48.38
C ASP A 41 -38.33 -35.92 -47.73
N MET A 42 -38.21 -34.84 -48.44
CA MET A 42 -37.77 -33.54 -47.90
C MET A 42 -38.72 -33.06 -46.80
N GLY A 43 -40.06 -33.14 -47.04
CA GLY A 43 -41.03 -32.74 -46.03
C GLY A 43 -41.05 -33.63 -44.78
N ALA A 44 -40.85 -34.93 -44.96
CA ALA A 44 -40.73 -35.86 -43.83
C ALA A 44 -39.49 -35.55 -43.01
N MET A 45 -38.34 -35.42 -43.66
CA MET A 45 -37.06 -35.09 -42.96
C MET A 45 -37.14 -33.74 -42.21
N ALA A 46 -37.69 -32.72 -42.86
CA ALA A 46 -37.86 -31.40 -42.24
C ALA A 46 -38.74 -31.48 -40.99
N SER A 47 -39.86 -32.21 -41.05
CA SER A 47 -40.75 -32.35 -39.91
C SER A 47 -40.11 -33.09 -38.72
N PHE A 48 -39.35 -34.13 -38.99
CA PHE A 48 -38.62 -34.86 -37.91
C PHE A 48 -37.54 -34.03 -37.27
N LEU A 49 -36.68 -33.39 -38.06
CA LEU A 49 -35.65 -32.52 -37.52
C LEU A 49 -36.25 -31.33 -36.75
N MET A 50 -37.38 -30.81 -37.19
CA MET A 50 -38.08 -29.74 -36.46
C MET A 50 -38.61 -30.22 -35.12
N ILE A 51 -39.24 -31.38 -35.05
CA ILE A 51 -39.75 -31.95 -33.80
C ILE A 51 -38.61 -32.18 -32.80
N THR A 52 -37.52 -32.76 -33.24
CA THR A 52 -36.34 -32.99 -32.37
C THR A 52 -35.63 -31.71 -31.95
N ALA A 53 -35.62 -30.71 -32.82
CA ALA A 53 -35.11 -29.37 -32.47
C ALA A 53 -35.95 -28.71 -31.38
N VAL A 54 -37.28 -28.78 -31.51
CA VAL A 54 -38.20 -28.28 -30.47
C VAL A 54 -38.03 -29.02 -29.15
N ILE A 55 -37.91 -30.35 -29.17
CA ILE A 55 -37.66 -31.14 -27.95
C ILE A 55 -36.34 -30.72 -27.31
N SER A 56 -35.29 -30.53 -28.08
CA SER A 56 -33.99 -30.10 -27.59
C SER A 56 -34.03 -28.71 -26.94
N VAL A 57 -34.75 -27.77 -27.56
CA VAL A 57 -34.93 -26.41 -27.01
C VAL A 57 -35.73 -26.46 -25.71
N VAL A 58 -36.82 -27.25 -25.67
CA VAL A 58 -37.65 -27.40 -24.46
C VAL A 58 -36.89 -28.06 -23.33
N ALA A 59 -36.12 -29.10 -23.62
CA ALA A 59 -35.28 -29.79 -22.62
C ALA A 59 -34.17 -28.86 -22.07
N GLY A 60 -33.44 -28.13 -22.95
CA GLY A 60 -32.43 -27.19 -22.57
C GLY A 60 -32.99 -26.02 -21.74
N TYR A 61 -34.12 -25.46 -22.18
CA TYR A 61 -34.81 -24.40 -21.44
C TYR A 61 -35.37 -24.86 -20.10
N GLY A 62 -35.93 -26.10 -20.08
CA GLY A 62 -36.43 -26.72 -18.86
C GLY A 62 -35.30 -26.91 -17.83
N ALA A 63 -34.16 -27.44 -18.24
CA ALA A 63 -32.99 -27.59 -17.39
C ALA A 63 -32.50 -26.24 -16.83
N TYR A 64 -32.50 -25.20 -17.67
CA TYR A 64 -32.15 -23.84 -17.24
C TYR A 64 -33.17 -23.27 -16.24
N ARG A 65 -34.49 -23.40 -16.51
CA ARG A 65 -35.57 -22.87 -15.67
C ARG A 65 -35.70 -23.57 -14.32
N LEU A 66 -35.43 -24.88 -14.28
CA LEU A 66 -35.38 -25.66 -13.04
C LEU A 66 -34.21 -25.29 -12.14
N GLY A 67 -33.34 -24.40 -12.62
CA GLY A 67 -32.19 -23.91 -11.85
C GLY A 67 -31.14 -24.99 -11.59
N TRP A 68 -31.04 -26.00 -12.49
CA TRP A 68 -30.05 -27.07 -12.34
C TRP A 68 -28.62 -26.53 -12.17
N ILE A 69 -28.27 -25.46 -12.90
CA ILE A 69 -26.98 -24.79 -12.81
C ILE A 69 -26.74 -24.29 -11.38
N ASN A 70 -27.75 -23.72 -10.73
CA ASN A 70 -27.64 -23.10 -9.40
C ASN A 70 -27.73 -24.11 -8.24
N ARG A 71 -28.29 -25.30 -8.50
CA ARG A 71 -28.46 -26.35 -7.50
C ARG A 71 -27.35 -27.39 -7.47
N SER A 72 -26.49 -27.38 -8.47
CA SER A 72 -25.32 -28.25 -8.55
C SER A 72 -24.29 -27.92 -7.50
N PRO A 73 -23.82 -28.84 -6.65
CA PRO A 73 -22.85 -28.61 -5.60
C PRO A 73 -21.44 -28.32 -6.14
N ARG A 74 -21.17 -28.67 -7.40
CA ARG A 74 -19.88 -28.44 -8.06
C ARG A 74 -20.08 -28.08 -9.53
N VAL A 75 -19.25 -27.17 -10.07
CA VAL A 75 -19.26 -26.78 -11.49
C VAL A 75 -19.05 -27.99 -12.41
N SER A 76 -18.19 -28.93 -12.01
CA SER A 76 -17.96 -30.19 -12.75
C SER A 76 -19.24 -31.00 -12.97
N TRP A 77 -20.14 -31.07 -11.99
CA TRP A 77 -21.43 -31.77 -12.14
C TRP A 77 -22.37 -31.05 -13.09
N THR A 78 -22.34 -29.71 -13.10
CA THR A 78 -23.14 -28.94 -14.05
C THR A 78 -22.68 -29.16 -15.49
N LEU A 79 -21.36 -29.14 -15.72
CA LEU A 79 -20.76 -29.36 -17.02
C LEU A 79 -20.99 -30.81 -17.49
N LEU A 80 -20.73 -31.81 -16.63
CA LEU A 80 -20.95 -33.20 -16.93
C LEU A 80 -22.43 -33.48 -17.28
N GLY A 81 -23.34 -32.91 -16.50
CA GLY A 81 -24.76 -33.04 -16.75
C GLY A 81 -25.20 -32.39 -18.06
N SER A 82 -24.64 -31.27 -18.45
CA SER A 82 -24.93 -30.64 -19.75
C SER A 82 -24.40 -31.48 -20.92
N TYR A 83 -23.23 -32.08 -20.80
CA TYR A 83 -22.69 -33.00 -21.81
C TYR A 83 -23.53 -34.28 -21.89
N ALA A 84 -23.93 -34.85 -20.74
CA ALA A 84 -24.79 -36.05 -20.70
C ALA A 84 -26.15 -35.78 -21.34
N LEU A 85 -26.77 -34.64 -21.03
CA LEU A 85 -28.05 -34.24 -21.65
C LEU A 85 -27.92 -34.06 -23.17
N SER A 86 -26.86 -33.32 -23.61
CA SER A 86 -26.58 -33.12 -25.04
C SER A 86 -26.36 -34.45 -25.77
N SER A 87 -25.56 -35.35 -25.19
CA SER A 87 -25.28 -36.67 -25.76
C SER A 87 -26.54 -37.53 -25.84
N LEU A 88 -27.37 -37.50 -24.80
CA LEU A 88 -28.65 -38.24 -24.77
C LEU A 88 -29.61 -37.71 -25.84
N LEU A 89 -29.75 -36.40 -25.97
CA LEU A 89 -30.60 -35.79 -27.00
C LEU A 89 -30.12 -36.12 -28.40
N THR A 90 -28.82 -36.09 -28.64
CA THR A 90 -28.20 -36.50 -29.91
C THR A 90 -28.48 -37.96 -30.21
N PHE A 91 -28.28 -38.83 -29.22
CA PHE A 91 -28.56 -40.28 -29.35
C PHE A 91 -30.01 -40.51 -29.75
N VAL A 92 -30.97 -39.94 -28.97
CA VAL A 92 -32.41 -40.11 -29.22
C VAL A 92 -32.78 -39.57 -30.61
N ASN A 93 -32.26 -38.42 -30.99
CA ASN A 93 -32.51 -37.81 -32.29
C ASN A 93 -32.07 -38.75 -33.45
N VAL A 94 -30.79 -39.19 -33.43
CA VAL A 94 -30.26 -40.03 -34.49
C VAL A 94 -30.95 -41.41 -34.50
N TRP A 95 -31.24 -42.01 -33.32
CA TRP A 95 -31.92 -43.32 -33.20
C TRP A 95 -33.34 -43.27 -33.74
N VAL A 96 -34.12 -42.22 -33.39
CA VAL A 96 -35.48 -42.06 -33.87
C VAL A 96 -35.48 -41.84 -35.39
N THR A 97 -34.59 -40.99 -35.89
CA THR A 97 -34.46 -40.70 -37.31
C THR A 97 -34.06 -41.95 -38.10
N ALA A 98 -33.07 -42.72 -37.61
CA ALA A 98 -32.65 -43.97 -38.24
C ALA A 98 -33.75 -45.02 -38.29
N ARG A 99 -34.56 -45.14 -37.22
CA ARG A 99 -35.71 -46.08 -37.15
C ARG A 99 -36.83 -45.70 -38.12
N LEU A 100 -37.02 -44.43 -38.38
CA LEU A 100 -38.12 -43.96 -39.26
C LEU A 100 -37.70 -43.89 -40.72
N MET A 101 -36.38 -43.83 -41.03
CA MET A 101 -35.83 -43.65 -42.36
C MET A 101 -35.28 -44.96 -43.01
N PHE A 102 -35.82 -46.18 -42.70
CA PHE A 102 -35.50 -47.37 -43.46
C PHE A 102 -34.30 -48.23 -43.06
N ALA A 103 -33.81 -48.11 -41.91
CA ALA A 103 -32.75 -49.01 -41.49
C ALA A 103 -33.27 -50.45 -41.40
N SER A 104 -32.53 -51.39 -42.05
CA SER A 104 -32.70 -52.80 -41.76
C SER A 104 -32.43 -53.02 -40.25
N GLN A 105 -32.93 -54.10 -39.66
CA GLN A 105 -32.64 -54.36 -38.23
C GLN A 105 -31.14 -54.44 -37.96
N HIS A 106 -30.36 -54.88 -38.92
CA HIS A 106 -28.89 -54.95 -38.84
C HIS A 106 -28.27 -53.57 -38.82
N ASP A 107 -28.68 -52.64 -39.72
CA ASP A 107 -28.15 -51.28 -39.81
C ASP A 107 -28.56 -50.48 -38.56
N LEU A 108 -29.76 -50.68 -38.02
CA LEU A 108 -30.20 -50.08 -36.79
C LEU A 108 -29.33 -50.48 -35.58
N MET A 109 -28.96 -51.82 -35.52
CA MET A 109 -28.05 -52.33 -34.49
C MET A 109 -26.66 -51.69 -34.60
N LEU A 110 -26.09 -51.60 -35.80
CA LEU A 110 -24.80 -50.97 -36.05
C LEU A 110 -24.83 -49.47 -35.68
N ALA A 111 -25.86 -48.75 -36.12
CA ALA A 111 -26.04 -47.35 -35.77
C ALA A 111 -26.12 -47.12 -34.25
N THR A 112 -26.87 -48.02 -33.54
CA THR A 112 -27.01 -47.94 -32.08
C THR A 112 -25.66 -48.15 -31.37
N ILE A 113 -24.86 -49.14 -31.80
CA ILE A 113 -23.53 -49.39 -31.21
C ILE A 113 -22.58 -48.22 -31.47
N LEU A 114 -22.55 -47.63 -32.70
CA LEU A 114 -21.72 -46.49 -33.03
C LEU A 114 -22.13 -45.25 -32.23
N LEU A 115 -23.42 -45.02 -32.02
CA LEU A 115 -23.92 -43.90 -31.21
C LEU A 115 -23.57 -44.05 -29.75
N LEU A 116 -23.69 -45.27 -29.19
CA LEU A 116 -23.24 -45.52 -27.81
C LEU A 116 -21.73 -45.25 -27.64
N PHE A 117 -20.93 -45.72 -28.60
CA PHE A 117 -19.49 -45.48 -28.58
C PHE A 117 -19.15 -43.99 -28.70
N ALA A 118 -19.76 -43.27 -29.65
CA ALA A 118 -19.56 -41.81 -29.81
C ALA A 118 -20.01 -41.02 -28.56
N SER A 119 -21.15 -41.41 -27.96
CA SER A 119 -21.64 -40.81 -26.70
C SER A 119 -20.64 -41.04 -25.54
N GLY A 120 -20.06 -42.25 -25.45
CA GLY A 120 -19.03 -42.57 -24.45
C GLY A 120 -17.78 -41.71 -24.60
N ILE A 121 -17.31 -41.51 -25.84
CA ILE A 121 -16.16 -40.62 -26.13
C ILE A 121 -16.50 -39.18 -25.75
N ALA A 122 -17.65 -38.64 -26.17
CA ALA A 122 -18.08 -37.30 -25.87
C ALA A 122 -18.17 -37.03 -24.35
N MET A 123 -18.69 -38.03 -23.62
CA MET A 123 -18.80 -37.93 -22.16
C MET A 123 -17.45 -37.97 -21.46
N SER A 124 -16.51 -38.81 -21.95
CA SER A 124 -15.14 -38.87 -21.41
C SER A 124 -14.36 -37.58 -21.62
N LEU A 125 -14.46 -37.01 -22.82
CA LEU A 125 -13.86 -35.72 -23.12
C LEU A 125 -14.48 -34.60 -22.28
N GLY A 126 -15.81 -34.57 -22.18
CA GLY A 126 -16.53 -33.60 -21.34
C GLY A 126 -16.12 -33.68 -19.87
N TYR A 127 -15.96 -34.89 -19.33
CA TYR A 127 -15.44 -35.07 -17.97
C TYR A 127 -14.01 -34.53 -17.81
N PHE A 128 -13.13 -34.88 -18.73
CA PHE A 128 -11.73 -34.42 -18.70
C PHE A 128 -11.64 -32.89 -18.67
N PHE A 129 -12.30 -32.18 -19.58
CA PHE A 129 -12.33 -30.72 -19.61
C PHE A 129 -13.02 -30.10 -18.38
N SER A 130 -14.07 -30.74 -17.89
CA SER A 130 -14.78 -30.30 -16.69
C SER A 130 -13.90 -30.33 -15.44
N VAL A 131 -13.12 -31.39 -15.25
CA VAL A 131 -12.18 -31.53 -14.13
C VAL A 131 -11.07 -30.48 -14.25
N ALA A 132 -10.45 -30.35 -15.43
CA ALA A 132 -9.38 -29.40 -15.65
C ALA A 132 -9.78 -27.94 -15.37
N LEU A 133 -10.99 -27.54 -15.72
CA LEU A 133 -11.51 -26.20 -15.42
C LEU A 133 -11.85 -26.03 -13.93
N THR A 134 -12.45 -27.06 -13.33
CA THR A 134 -12.83 -27.03 -11.91
C THR A 134 -11.61 -26.91 -11.00
N ASP A 135 -10.52 -27.62 -11.32
CA ASP A 135 -9.29 -27.58 -10.53
C ASP A 135 -8.68 -26.17 -10.50
N ARG A 136 -8.71 -25.44 -11.62
CA ARG A 136 -8.23 -24.04 -11.68
C ARG A 136 -9.08 -23.11 -10.81
N ILE A 137 -10.40 -23.24 -10.85
CA ILE A 137 -11.33 -22.46 -10.01
C ILE A 137 -11.11 -22.79 -8.53
N MET A 138 -10.90 -24.07 -8.21
CA MET A 138 -10.68 -24.52 -6.84
C MET A 138 -9.35 -23.97 -6.28
N GLY A 139 -8.30 -23.91 -7.11
CA GLY A 139 -7.03 -23.27 -6.75
C GLY A 139 -7.18 -21.80 -6.38
N LEU A 140 -7.98 -21.03 -7.16
CA LEU A 140 -8.32 -19.64 -6.84
C LEU A 140 -9.08 -19.53 -5.51
N ASN A 141 -10.07 -20.39 -5.29
CA ASN A 141 -10.85 -20.36 -4.06
C ASN A 141 -10.00 -20.69 -2.82
N LEU A 142 -9.12 -21.68 -2.91
CA LEU A 142 -8.21 -22.04 -1.81
C LEU A 142 -7.25 -20.87 -1.49
N ALA A 143 -6.65 -20.28 -2.50
CA ALA A 143 -5.77 -19.11 -2.30
C ALA A 143 -6.53 -17.93 -1.69
N ALA A 144 -7.78 -17.69 -2.10
CA ALA A 144 -8.63 -16.67 -1.51
C ALA A 144 -8.95 -16.93 -0.03
N GLN A 145 -9.20 -18.19 0.33
CA GLN A 145 -9.41 -18.60 1.72
C GLN A 145 -8.14 -18.43 2.56
N GLU A 146 -6.97 -18.76 2.02
CA GLU A 146 -5.70 -18.53 2.70
C GLU A 146 -5.46 -17.04 2.97
N ILE A 147 -5.72 -16.16 1.99
CA ILE A 147 -5.64 -14.71 2.18
C ILE A 147 -6.61 -14.25 3.26
N ALA A 148 -7.84 -14.73 3.26
CA ALA A 148 -8.84 -14.39 4.28
C ALA A 148 -8.43 -14.84 5.69
N GLN A 149 -7.65 -15.92 5.81
CA GLN A 149 -7.07 -16.41 7.06
C GLN A 149 -5.77 -15.68 7.46
N GLY A 150 -5.32 -14.70 6.66
CA GLY A 150 -4.16 -13.87 6.96
C GLY A 150 -2.86 -14.28 6.27
N ASN A 151 -2.85 -15.36 5.48
CA ASN A 151 -1.70 -15.72 4.64
C ASN A 151 -1.68 -14.88 3.37
N LEU A 152 -1.26 -13.62 3.49
CA LEU A 152 -1.20 -12.68 2.36
C LEU A 152 -0.15 -13.04 1.29
N ARG A 153 0.68 -14.06 1.53
CA ARG A 153 1.67 -14.58 0.56
C ARG A 153 1.10 -15.63 -0.37
N ALA A 154 -0.13 -16.10 -0.16
CA ALA A 154 -0.76 -17.06 -1.04
C ALA A 154 -0.86 -16.49 -2.47
N ARG A 155 -0.49 -17.30 -3.44
CA ARG A 155 -0.54 -16.94 -4.87
C ARG A 155 -1.11 -18.10 -5.67
N VAL A 156 -1.75 -17.78 -6.78
CA VAL A 156 -2.30 -18.74 -7.73
C VAL A 156 -1.33 -18.91 -8.90
N PRO A 157 -1.01 -20.13 -9.32
CA PRO A 157 -0.20 -20.32 -10.51
C PRO A 157 -0.91 -19.79 -11.76
N VAL A 158 -0.22 -18.95 -12.52
CA VAL A 158 -0.73 -18.41 -13.79
C VAL A 158 -0.38 -19.39 -14.90
N THR A 159 -1.38 -20.14 -15.38
CA THR A 159 -1.19 -21.16 -16.41
C THR A 159 -2.06 -20.84 -17.64
N GLY A 160 -1.43 -20.74 -18.81
CA GLY A 160 -2.13 -20.41 -20.06
C GLY A 160 -2.23 -18.90 -20.33
N SER A 161 -3.05 -18.57 -21.35
CA SER A 161 -3.28 -17.18 -21.81
C SER A 161 -4.76 -16.82 -21.94
N ASP A 162 -5.64 -17.65 -21.34
CA ASP A 162 -7.09 -17.50 -21.34
C ASP A 162 -7.58 -16.54 -20.24
N GLU A 163 -8.90 -16.39 -20.11
CA GLU A 163 -9.54 -15.52 -19.12
C GLU A 163 -9.22 -15.97 -17.69
N MET A 164 -8.99 -17.27 -17.47
CA MET A 164 -8.61 -17.81 -16.16
C MET A 164 -7.19 -17.40 -15.77
N ALA A 165 -6.27 -17.37 -16.73
CA ALA A 165 -4.93 -16.83 -16.52
C ALA A 165 -4.96 -15.31 -16.24
N GLY A 166 -5.86 -14.59 -16.91
CA GLY A 166 -6.16 -13.18 -16.63
C GLY A 166 -6.62 -12.98 -15.18
N LEU A 167 -7.61 -13.76 -14.75
CA LEU A 167 -8.14 -13.72 -13.39
C LEU A 167 -7.08 -14.05 -12.33
N ALA A 168 -6.24 -15.06 -12.59
CA ALA A 168 -5.13 -15.43 -11.70
C ALA A 168 -4.10 -14.29 -11.55
N ARG A 169 -3.77 -13.56 -12.63
CA ARG A 169 -2.89 -12.39 -12.57
C ARG A 169 -3.48 -11.28 -11.72
N THR A 170 -4.73 -10.88 -11.99
CA THR A 170 -5.42 -9.83 -11.23
C THR A 170 -5.54 -10.21 -9.74
N PHE A 171 -5.82 -11.48 -9.43
CA PHE A 171 -5.83 -11.98 -8.07
C PHE A 171 -4.46 -11.83 -7.39
N ASN A 172 -3.38 -12.23 -8.07
CA ASN A 172 -2.03 -12.12 -7.53
C ASN A 172 -1.60 -10.65 -7.33
N GLU A 173 -2.00 -9.73 -8.22
CA GLU A 173 -1.79 -8.29 -8.07
C GLU A 173 -2.50 -7.74 -6.84
N MET A 174 -3.77 -8.09 -6.66
CA MET A 174 -4.54 -7.71 -5.47
C MET A 174 -3.89 -8.26 -4.19
N ALA A 175 -3.46 -9.53 -4.18
CA ALA A 175 -2.77 -10.14 -3.06
C ALA A 175 -1.46 -9.41 -2.72
N SER A 176 -0.70 -8.99 -3.74
CA SER A 176 0.53 -8.22 -3.57
C SER A 176 0.28 -6.83 -2.97
N GLN A 177 -0.78 -6.14 -3.39
CA GLN A 177 -1.18 -4.86 -2.82
C GLN A 177 -1.62 -4.99 -1.36
N LEU A 178 -2.39 -6.03 -1.03
CA LEU A 178 -2.79 -6.31 0.35
C LEU A 178 -1.58 -6.61 1.25
N GLU A 179 -0.62 -7.41 0.76
CA GLU A 179 0.62 -7.71 1.48
C GLU A 179 1.44 -6.44 1.74
N ALA A 180 1.61 -5.58 0.72
CA ALA A 180 2.32 -4.31 0.85
C ALA A 180 1.65 -3.36 1.85
N THR A 181 0.31 -3.24 1.78
CA THR A 181 -0.48 -2.41 2.71
C THR A 181 -0.38 -2.92 4.14
N ALA A 182 -0.50 -4.24 4.34
CA ALA A 182 -0.38 -4.85 5.66
C ALA A 182 1.03 -4.71 6.25
N ARG A 183 2.08 -4.75 5.40
CA ARG A 183 3.46 -4.49 5.83
C ARG A 183 3.61 -3.05 6.31
N LYS A 184 3.17 -2.09 5.49
CA LYS A 184 3.22 -0.65 5.85
C LYS A 184 2.46 -0.36 7.14
N GLN A 185 1.30 -1.00 7.33
CA GLN A 185 0.53 -0.84 8.57
C GLN A 185 1.30 -1.36 9.80
N ARG A 186 1.95 -2.53 9.69
CA ARG A 186 2.75 -3.08 10.78
C ARG A 186 3.96 -2.20 11.12
N GLU A 187 4.62 -1.62 10.11
CA GLU A 187 5.71 -0.67 10.30
C GLU A 187 5.23 0.56 11.07
N LEU A 188 4.09 1.14 10.68
CA LEU A 188 3.47 2.26 11.38
C LEU A 188 3.07 1.90 12.82
N ASP A 189 2.50 0.72 13.04
CA ASP A 189 2.11 0.26 14.38
C ASP A 189 3.33 0.05 15.29
N THR A 190 4.45 -0.42 14.72
CA THR A 190 5.72 -0.56 15.46
C THR A 190 6.27 0.81 15.83
N LEU A 191 6.37 1.73 14.87
CA LEU A 191 6.82 3.10 15.12
C LEU A 191 5.97 3.80 16.19
N LYS A 192 4.65 3.63 16.13
CA LYS A 192 3.74 4.20 17.15
C LYS A 192 3.97 3.61 18.54
N ARG A 193 4.22 2.30 18.66
CA ARG A 193 4.53 1.66 19.95
C ARG A 193 5.86 2.13 20.51
N ASP A 194 6.88 2.21 19.65
CA ASP A 194 8.20 2.68 20.04
C ASP A 194 8.15 4.15 20.51
N LEU A 195 7.38 5.00 19.81
CA LEU A 195 7.12 6.38 20.21
C LEU A 195 6.51 6.47 21.60
N VAL A 196 5.46 5.69 21.88
CA VAL A 196 4.78 5.71 23.20
C VAL A 196 5.72 5.20 24.30
N ALA A 197 6.45 4.12 24.06
CA ALA A 197 7.39 3.55 25.01
C ALA A 197 8.52 4.53 25.33
N TRP A 198 9.09 5.16 24.32
CA TRP A 198 10.16 6.12 24.43
C TRP A 198 9.69 7.40 25.13
N ALA A 199 8.58 8.00 24.70
CA ALA A 199 8.01 9.18 25.34
C ALA A 199 7.74 8.94 26.84
N GLY A 200 7.19 7.76 27.17
CA GLY A 200 6.94 7.38 28.56
C GLY A 200 8.21 7.27 29.42
N HIS A 201 9.32 6.82 28.83
CA HIS A 201 10.61 6.75 29.54
C HIS A 201 11.22 8.14 29.74
N ASP A 202 11.29 8.95 28.68
CA ASP A 202 11.98 10.24 28.71
C ASP A 202 11.18 11.36 29.44
N LEU A 203 9.86 11.22 29.52
CA LEU A 203 9.03 12.05 30.41
C LEU A 203 9.17 11.67 31.88
N ARG A 204 9.34 10.38 32.19
CA ARG A 204 9.41 9.89 33.58
C ARG A 204 10.69 10.36 34.30
N THR A 205 11.80 10.45 33.60
CA THR A 205 13.09 10.79 34.17
C THR A 205 13.12 12.21 34.78
N PRO A 206 12.82 13.30 34.03
CA PRO A 206 12.78 14.66 34.61
C PRO A 206 11.68 14.80 35.64
N LEU A 207 10.54 14.14 35.45
CA LEU A 207 9.43 14.17 36.43
C LEU A 207 9.84 13.55 37.77
N ALA A 208 10.58 12.42 37.75
CA ALA A 208 11.09 11.81 38.99
C ALA A 208 12.13 12.69 39.68
N SER A 209 13.02 13.35 38.89
CA SER A 209 13.98 14.33 39.44
C SER A 209 13.28 15.49 40.13
N ILE A 210 12.29 16.11 39.47
CA ILE A 210 11.47 17.22 40.03
C ILE A 210 10.80 16.77 41.32
N ARG A 211 10.18 15.58 41.31
CA ARG A 211 9.48 15.05 42.51
C ARG A 211 10.44 14.90 43.69
N VAL A 212 11.61 14.28 43.50
CA VAL A 212 12.61 14.10 44.56
C VAL A 212 13.08 15.45 45.11
N ILE A 213 13.31 16.42 44.22
CA ILE A 213 13.70 17.78 44.65
C ILE A 213 12.62 18.43 45.46
N VAL A 214 11.36 18.37 45.03
CA VAL A 214 10.22 18.97 45.76
C VAL A 214 9.99 18.27 47.09
N GLU A 215 10.05 16.95 47.18
CA GLU A 215 9.95 16.17 48.42
C GLU A 215 11.08 16.56 49.38
N ALA A 216 12.34 16.63 48.95
CA ALA A 216 13.50 17.01 49.77
C ALA A 216 13.37 18.44 50.34
N LEU A 217 12.80 19.38 49.58
CA LEU A 217 12.56 20.74 50.01
C LEU A 217 11.37 20.83 50.99
N ALA A 218 10.28 20.09 50.71
CA ALA A 218 9.07 20.08 51.55
C ALA A 218 9.31 19.44 52.93
N ASP A 219 10.09 18.36 52.97
CA ASP A 219 10.44 17.63 54.21
C ASP A 219 11.54 18.32 55.03
N GLY A 220 12.09 19.45 54.51
CA GLY A 220 13.15 20.20 55.21
C GLY A 220 14.49 19.48 55.31
N VAL A 221 14.70 18.47 54.46
CA VAL A 221 15.97 17.70 54.39
C VAL A 221 17.14 18.60 53.93
N VAL A 222 16.83 19.61 53.14
CA VAL A 222 17.79 20.59 52.63
C VAL A 222 17.37 21.97 53.15
N GLN A 223 18.22 22.57 54.00
CA GLN A 223 17.96 23.86 54.63
C GLN A 223 19.00 24.95 54.26
N ASP A 224 20.14 24.57 53.76
CA ASP A 224 21.14 25.54 53.34
C ASP A 224 20.73 26.24 52.04
N SER A 225 20.89 27.58 52.03
CA SER A 225 20.42 28.44 50.94
C SER A 225 21.07 28.10 49.60
N GLU A 226 22.31 27.62 49.57
CA GLU A 226 23.03 27.32 48.35
C GLU A 226 22.48 26.04 47.69
N THR A 227 22.27 24.98 48.46
CA THR A 227 21.70 23.73 47.99
C THR A 227 20.24 23.90 47.56
N VAL A 228 19.44 24.67 48.29
CA VAL A 228 18.07 25.04 47.91
C VAL A 228 18.07 25.71 46.54
N GLN A 229 18.94 26.69 46.35
CA GLN A 229 19.02 27.43 45.07
C GLN A 229 19.46 26.53 43.89
N ARG A 230 20.41 25.62 44.12
CA ARG A 230 20.87 24.64 43.12
C ARG A 230 19.74 23.65 42.80
N TYR A 231 18.95 23.19 43.78
CA TYR A 231 17.79 22.31 43.55
C TYR A 231 16.69 22.99 42.74
N LEU A 232 16.37 24.22 43.06
CA LEU A 232 15.36 25.03 42.34
C LEU A 232 15.82 25.27 40.86
N GLN A 233 17.13 25.55 40.63
CA GLN A 233 17.66 25.69 39.29
C GLN A 233 17.60 24.38 38.51
N THR A 234 17.84 23.25 39.17
CA THR A 234 17.75 21.92 38.52
C THR A 234 16.30 21.62 38.18
N ALA A 235 15.34 21.84 39.11
CA ALA A 235 13.92 21.65 38.86
C ALA A 235 13.43 22.54 37.67
N GLN A 236 13.86 23.82 37.63
CA GLN A 236 13.52 24.72 36.53
C GLN A 236 14.07 24.22 35.17
N ARG A 237 15.28 23.66 35.17
CA ARG A 237 15.86 23.05 33.95
C ARG A 237 15.06 21.84 33.48
N ASP A 238 14.70 20.95 34.44
CA ASP A 238 13.94 19.75 34.15
C ASP A 238 12.53 20.08 33.65
N ILE A 239 11.87 21.08 34.21
CA ILE A 239 10.56 21.59 33.73
C ILE A 239 10.66 22.12 32.30
N ARG A 240 11.69 22.92 31.97
CA ARG A 240 11.89 23.43 30.60
C ARG A 240 12.15 22.28 29.60
N SER A 241 12.96 21.30 30.01
CA SER A 241 13.23 20.11 29.19
C SER A 241 11.97 19.31 28.93
N LEU A 242 11.10 19.16 29.96
CA LEU A 242 9.82 18.49 29.84
C LEU A 242 8.87 19.22 28.87
N ALA A 243 8.75 20.55 29.01
CA ALA A 243 7.94 21.36 28.11
C ALA A 243 8.41 21.22 26.67
N GLN A 244 9.72 21.33 26.41
CA GLN A 244 10.30 21.16 25.08
C GLN A 244 10.00 19.77 24.49
N LEU A 245 10.06 18.71 25.31
CA LEU A 245 9.76 17.36 24.89
C LEU A 245 8.30 17.20 24.45
N ILE A 246 7.38 17.82 25.21
CA ILE A 246 5.93 17.82 24.89
C ILE A 246 5.71 18.56 23.55
N ASP A 247 6.34 19.72 23.37
CA ASP A 247 6.24 20.51 22.14
C ASP A 247 6.80 19.74 20.94
N ASP A 248 7.94 19.03 21.13
CA ASP A 248 8.56 18.20 20.09
C ASP A 248 7.63 17.03 19.70
N LEU A 249 6.99 16.37 20.68
CA LEU A 249 6.03 15.28 20.42
C LEU A 249 4.79 15.79 19.68
N PHE A 250 4.26 16.94 20.09
CA PHE A 250 3.08 17.52 19.44
C PHE A 250 3.37 17.90 17.99
N GLU A 251 4.52 18.54 17.72
CA GLU A 251 4.93 18.91 16.36
C GLU A 251 5.18 17.69 15.50
N MET A 252 5.81 16.64 16.06
CA MET A 252 6.00 15.38 15.35
C MET A 252 4.68 14.72 14.97
N ALA A 253 3.71 14.71 15.89
CA ALA A 253 2.37 14.18 15.62
C ALA A 253 1.66 14.96 14.50
N GLN A 254 1.85 16.30 14.42
CA GLN A 254 1.32 17.11 13.33
C GLN A 254 2.00 16.80 11.99
N LEU A 255 3.32 16.62 11.99
CA LEU A 255 4.09 16.26 10.79
C LEU A 255 3.66 14.89 10.25
N ASP A 256 3.54 13.88 11.10
CA ASP A 256 3.13 12.53 10.72
C ASP A 256 1.69 12.47 10.17
N ALA A 257 0.80 13.31 10.68
CA ALA A 257 -0.57 13.44 10.19
C ALA A 257 -0.67 14.20 8.84
N GLY A 258 0.45 14.74 8.32
CA GLY A 258 0.45 15.63 7.15
C GLY A 258 -0.32 16.94 7.40
N GLY A 259 -0.56 17.27 8.69
CA GLY A 259 -1.38 18.40 9.13
C GLY A 259 -0.62 19.68 9.46
N LEU A 260 0.68 19.74 9.18
CA LEU A 260 1.44 20.97 9.43
C LEU A 260 0.98 22.09 8.50
N GLN A 261 0.20 23.03 9.02
CA GLN A 261 -0.19 24.23 8.28
C GLN A 261 0.92 25.27 8.43
N LEU A 262 1.46 25.70 7.30
CA LEU A 262 2.53 26.72 7.25
C LEU A 262 1.93 28.09 6.92
N GLU A 263 2.33 29.09 7.70
CA GLU A 263 2.04 30.49 7.39
C GLU A 263 3.19 31.08 6.57
N LEU A 264 3.22 30.80 5.26
CA LEU A 264 4.26 31.29 4.37
C LEU A 264 4.09 32.78 4.11
N ARG A 265 5.03 33.57 4.61
CA ARG A 265 5.11 35.03 4.39
C ARG A 265 6.55 35.43 3.96
N PRO A 266 6.72 36.54 3.23
CA PRO A 266 8.04 37.07 3.01
C PRO A 266 8.66 37.49 4.35
N ASN A 267 9.79 36.88 4.70
CA ASN A 267 10.50 37.14 5.95
C ASN A 267 11.99 37.26 5.68
N SER A 268 12.71 37.95 6.57
CA SER A 268 14.18 38.07 6.57
C SER A 268 14.78 36.80 7.19
N LEU A 269 15.48 35.98 6.39
CA LEU A 269 16.23 34.84 6.87
C LEU A 269 17.50 35.26 7.62
N SER A 270 18.11 36.40 7.21
CA SER A 270 19.27 36.95 7.90
C SER A 270 18.95 37.38 9.33
N ASP A 271 17.78 37.99 9.57
CA ASP A 271 17.34 38.34 10.92
C ASP A 271 17.11 37.09 11.76
N LEU A 272 16.44 36.07 11.21
CA LEU A 272 16.23 34.79 11.92
C LEU A 272 17.53 34.08 12.29
N ILE A 273 18.54 34.11 11.42
CA ILE A 273 19.86 33.57 11.71
C ILE A 273 20.51 34.38 12.84
N SER A 274 20.48 35.69 12.76
CA SER A 274 21.05 36.58 13.78
C SER A 274 20.41 36.38 15.15
N ASP A 275 19.07 36.35 15.23
CA ASP A 275 18.28 36.10 16.45
C ASP A 275 18.60 34.75 17.06
N THR A 276 18.73 33.71 16.19
CA THR A 276 19.07 32.35 16.65
C THR A 276 20.48 32.31 17.25
N LEU A 277 21.46 32.95 16.61
CA LEU A 277 22.82 32.98 17.11
C LEU A 277 22.92 33.79 18.40
N GLU A 278 22.23 34.94 18.48
CA GLU A 278 22.18 35.77 19.70
C GLU A 278 21.60 34.95 20.89
N SER A 279 20.49 34.20 20.66
CA SER A 279 19.86 33.38 21.70
C SER A 279 20.75 32.26 22.21
N LEU A 280 21.71 31.78 21.43
CA LEU A 280 22.63 30.68 21.75
C LEU A 280 24.03 31.16 22.14
N THR A 281 24.36 32.47 22.04
CA THR A 281 25.66 33.04 22.37
C THR A 281 26.12 32.71 23.79
N ALA A 282 25.25 32.92 24.78
CA ALA A 282 25.56 32.62 26.18
C ALA A 282 25.82 31.11 26.42
N GLN A 283 25.25 30.22 25.61
CA GLN A 283 25.57 28.80 25.67
C GLN A 283 26.91 28.48 25.03
N ALA A 284 27.19 29.05 23.86
CA ALA A 284 28.45 28.91 23.15
C ALA A 284 29.64 29.39 24.01
N GLU A 285 29.51 30.57 24.64
CA GLU A 285 30.52 31.11 25.54
C GLU A 285 30.80 30.20 26.73
N ARG A 286 29.77 29.66 27.39
CA ARG A 286 29.95 28.73 28.51
C ARG A 286 30.65 27.43 28.11
N GLN A 287 30.51 27.01 26.84
CA GLN A 287 31.15 25.84 26.28
C GLN A 287 32.53 26.12 25.66
N GLY A 288 32.90 27.43 25.53
CA GLY A 288 34.14 27.87 24.89
C GLY A 288 34.14 27.58 23.39
N VAL A 289 32.97 27.66 22.71
CA VAL A 289 32.79 27.41 21.28
C VAL A 289 32.58 28.77 20.58
N HIS A 290 33.29 28.99 19.48
CA HIS A 290 33.11 30.18 18.64
C HIS A 290 31.85 30.01 17.77
N LEU A 291 30.96 31.02 17.79
CA LEU A 291 29.70 31.00 17.06
C LEU A 291 29.65 32.18 16.07
N GLU A 292 29.46 31.91 14.79
CA GLU A 292 29.40 32.94 13.74
C GLU A 292 28.32 32.71 12.71
N GLY A 293 27.83 33.79 12.09
CA GLY A 293 26.83 33.72 11.01
C GLY A 293 27.16 34.66 9.87
N ASN A 294 26.88 34.22 8.65
CA ASN A 294 27.08 35.02 7.44
C ASN A 294 25.97 34.73 6.42
N CYS A 295 25.34 35.80 5.93
CA CYS A 295 24.32 35.73 4.88
C CYS A 295 24.84 36.45 3.62
N ALA A 296 24.75 35.78 2.47
CA ALA A 296 25.11 36.36 1.20
C ALA A 296 24.14 37.49 0.82
N PRO A 297 24.63 38.56 0.13
CA PRO A 297 23.73 39.60 -0.36
C PRO A 297 22.61 39.06 -1.24
N GLY A 298 21.38 39.54 -1.02
CA GLY A 298 20.19 39.18 -1.82
C GLY A 298 19.47 37.89 -1.36
N VAL A 299 19.86 37.28 -0.24
CA VAL A 299 19.15 36.14 0.34
C VAL A 299 17.72 36.52 0.72
N ASP A 300 17.53 37.71 1.30
CA ASP A 300 16.22 38.20 1.73
C ASP A 300 15.48 38.96 0.61
N PRO A 301 14.12 38.94 0.61
CA PRO A 301 13.24 38.16 1.50
C PRO A 301 13.02 36.72 1.01
N VAL A 302 12.77 35.79 1.96
CA VAL A 302 12.40 34.40 1.68
C VAL A 302 10.95 34.17 2.08
N SER A 303 10.18 33.48 1.22
CA SER A 303 8.81 33.04 1.55
C SER A 303 8.86 31.82 2.47
N MET A 304 8.65 32.03 3.77
CA MET A 304 8.75 30.99 4.78
C MET A 304 7.84 31.27 5.98
N ASP A 305 7.58 30.24 6.78
CA ASP A 305 7.06 30.37 8.14
C ASP A 305 8.24 30.64 9.09
N ALA A 306 8.33 31.89 9.55
CA ALA A 306 9.48 32.37 10.36
C ALA A 306 9.61 31.54 11.66
N GLN A 307 8.52 31.21 12.33
CA GLN A 307 8.55 30.46 13.58
C GLN A 307 9.08 29.04 13.37
N LYS A 308 8.63 28.38 12.30
CA LYS A 308 9.07 27.02 11.95
C LYS A 308 10.55 27.00 11.51
N ILE A 309 10.98 27.95 10.69
CA ILE A 309 12.38 28.00 10.27
C ILE A 309 13.32 28.41 11.42
N SER A 310 12.90 29.31 12.34
CA SER A 310 13.65 29.57 13.59
C SER A 310 13.86 28.28 14.39
N ARG A 311 12.85 27.39 14.46
CA ARG A 311 12.98 26.09 15.12
C ARG A 311 13.95 25.14 14.41
N VAL A 312 13.97 25.13 13.06
CA VAL A 312 14.98 24.38 12.28
C VAL A 312 16.39 24.86 12.63
N LEU A 313 16.61 26.18 12.61
CA LEU A 313 17.91 26.78 12.95
C LEU A 313 18.32 26.44 14.38
N ALA A 314 17.43 26.59 15.35
CA ALA A 314 17.69 26.27 16.76
C ALA A 314 18.06 24.81 16.95
N ASN A 315 17.36 23.87 16.25
CA ASN A 315 17.67 22.45 16.31
C ASN A 315 19.05 22.13 15.71
N LEU A 316 19.38 22.70 14.54
CA LEU A 316 20.66 22.46 13.88
C LEU A 316 21.83 23.10 14.63
N VAL A 317 21.71 24.38 15.01
CA VAL A 317 22.78 25.09 15.74
C VAL A 317 22.95 24.51 17.15
N GLY A 318 21.86 24.23 17.84
CA GLY A 318 21.89 23.57 19.15
C GLY A 318 22.54 22.17 19.11
N ASN A 319 22.31 21.41 18.04
CA ASN A 319 22.98 20.15 17.81
C ASN A 319 24.49 20.32 17.55
N ALA A 320 24.84 21.26 16.69
CA ALA A 320 26.22 21.60 16.38
C ALA A 320 27.01 22.02 17.65
N LEU A 321 26.46 22.92 18.46
CA LEU A 321 27.04 23.31 19.74
C LEU A 321 27.25 22.15 20.70
N ARG A 322 26.32 21.22 20.76
CA ARG A 322 26.38 20.06 21.65
C ARG A 322 27.51 19.10 21.31
N HIS A 323 27.86 18.97 20.04
CA HIS A 323 28.86 18.03 19.55
C HIS A 323 30.22 18.70 19.25
N THR A 324 30.32 20.03 19.44
CA THR A 324 31.58 20.76 19.26
C THR A 324 32.33 20.83 20.58
N PRO A 325 33.59 20.41 20.64
CA PRO A 325 34.42 20.51 21.84
C PRO A 325 34.84 21.98 22.12
N THR A 326 35.27 22.21 23.35
CA THR A 326 35.83 23.52 23.74
C THR A 326 36.99 23.94 22.81
N GLY A 327 36.97 25.17 22.34
CA GLY A 327 37.92 25.73 21.35
C GLY A 327 37.50 25.47 19.89
N GLY A 328 36.41 24.72 19.66
CA GLY A 328 35.84 24.53 18.32
C GLY A 328 34.98 25.71 17.84
N SER A 329 34.43 25.58 16.65
CA SER A 329 33.61 26.62 16.02
C SER A 329 32.33 26.03 15.41
N VAL A 330 31.26 26.84 15.43
CA VAL A 330 29.99 26.58 14.74
C VAL A 330 29.68 27.77 13.86
N SER A 331 29.42 27.54 12.57
CA SER A 331 29.12 28.62 11.62
C SER A 331 27.81 28.34 10.88
N VAL A 332 27.03 29.42 10.66
CA VAL A 332 25.80 29.39 9.88
C VAL A 332 25.97 30.25 8.64
N ARG A 333 25.79 29.70 7.45
CA ARG A 333 25.94 30.43 6.19
C ARG A 333 24.70 30.25 5.30
N ALA A 334 24.13 31.35 4.85
CA ALA A 334 23.06 31.37 3.87
C ALA A 334 23.54 31.88 2.51
N THR A 335 23.19 31.14 1.43
CA THR A 335 23.61 31.47 0.06
C THR A 335 22.45 31.25 -0.91
N ILE A 336 22.49 31.98 -2.05
CA ILE A 336 21.52 31.81 -3.13
C ILE A 336 22.00 30.70 -4.06
N THR A 337 21.08 29.80 -4.43
CA THR A 337 21.30 28.74 -5.41
C THR A 337 20.22 28.80 -6.49
N PRO A 338 20.39 28.14 -7.63
CA PRO A 338 19.34 28.07 -8.66
C PRO A 338 18.02 27.46 -8.16
N ALA A 339 18.06 26.65 -7.09
CA ALA A 339 16.90 26.00 -6.50
C ALA A 339 16.22 26.85 -5.41
N GLY A 340 16.81 27.99 -5.00
CA GLY A 340 16.35 28.83 -3.91
C GLY A 340 17.46 29.20 -2.96
N VAL A 341 17.16 29.46 -1.70
CA VAL A 341 18.14 29.76 -0.68
C VAL A 341 18.60 28.47 0.00
N GLN A 342 19.90 28.31 0.14
CA GLN A 342 20.53 27.21 0.88
C GLN A 342 21.18 27.76 2.16
N VAL A 343 20.88 27.09 3.27
CA VAL A 343 21.51 27.31 4.57
C VAL A 343 22.42 26.15 4.90
N ASN A 344 23.65 26.48 5.33
CA ASN A 344 24.61 25.49 5.84
C ASN A 344 24.94 25.83 7.30
N VAL A 345 24.76 24.85 8.17
CA VAL A 345 25.22 24.88 9.57
C VAL A 345 26.40 23.92 9.67
N SER A 346 27.59 24.45 9.93
CA SER A 346 28.84 23.71 10.02
C SER A 346 29.39 23.72 11.43
N ASP A 347 29.89 22.59 11.90
CA ASP A 347 30.62 22.46 13.17
C ASP A 347 32.00 21.81 12.97
N THR A 348 32.88 22.02 13.92
CA THR A 348 34.20 21.37 14.00
C THR A 348 34.22 20.29 15.07
N GLY A 349 33.11 19.62 15.26
CA GLY A 349 32.92 18.56 16.27
C GLY A 349 33.50 17.20 15.90
N GLU A 350 33.05 16.18 16.61
CA GLU A 350 33.51 14.80 16.41
C GLU A 350 33.08 14.17 15.08
N GLY A 351 32.16 14.83 14.34
CA GLY A 351 31.61 14.30 13.10
C GLY A 351 30.70 13.10 13.32
N ILE A 352 30.20 12.55 12.22
CA ILE A 352 29.20 11.46 12.19
C ILE A 352 29.82 10.26 11.47
N SER A 353 29.61 9.06 12.01
CA SER A 353 30.09 7.83 11.39
C SER A 353 29.32 7.53 10.10
N ALA A 354 29.93 6.82 9.14
CA ALA A 354 29.31 6.45 7.89
C ALA A 354 28.03 5.58 8.11
N ASP A 355 28.00 4.78 9.16
CA ASP A 355 26.86 3.92 9.52
C ASP A 355 25.68 4.73 10.09
N ASP A 356 25.97 5.86 10.76
CA ASP A 356 24.97 6.72 11.37
C ASP A 356 24.37 7.73 10.36
N LEU A 357 25.14 8.18 9.34
CA LEU A 357 24.74 9.20 8.39
C LEU A 357 23.35 8.96 7.75
N PRO A 358 22.97 7.76 7.28
CA PRO A 358 21.66 7.53 6.70
C PRO A 358 20.49 7.71 7.68
N ARG A 359 20.78 7.62 8.98
CA ARG A 359 19.81 7.49 10.06
C ARG A 359 19.66 8.72 10.93
N VAL A 360 20.51 9.73 10.80
CA VAL A 360 20.51 10.91 11.69
C VAL A 360 19.21 11.72 11.67
N PHE A 361 18.42 11.61 10.60
CA PHE A 361 17.10 12.24 10.47
C PHE A 361 15.94 11.30 10.83
N GLU A 362 16.22 10.04 11.23
CA GLU A 362 15.20 9.13 11.73
C GLU A 362 14.70 9.60 13.11
N GLN A 363 13.42 9.41 13.37
CA GLN A 363 12.81 9.72 14.67
C GLN A 363 13.48 8.87 15.76
N PHE A 364 13.79 9.49 16.91
CA PHE A 364 14.42 8.84 18.09
C PHE A 364 15.81 8.27 17.85
N TYR A 365 16.40 8.51 16.69
CA TYR A 365 17.73 8.01 16.42
C TYR A 365 18.79 8.79 17.24
N ARG A 366 19.68 8.04 17.89
CA ARG A 366 20.83 8.54 18.64
C ARG A 366 22.01 7.63 18.37
N GLY A 367 23.12 8.18 17.91
CA GLY A 367 24.36 7.43 17.72
C GLY A 367 24.83 6.76 19.04
N GLU A 368 25.58 5.67 18.95
CA GLU A 368 25.96 4.86 20.13
C GLU A 368 26.66 5.65 21.23
N LYS A 369 27.48 6.63 20.87
CA LYS A 369 28.21 7.48 21.82
C LYS A 369 27.34 8.55 22.49
N SER A 370 26.26 8.99 21.88
CA SER A 370 25.34 9.99 22.42
C SER A 370 24.27 9.40 23.36
N ARG A 371 24.30 8.09 23.61
CA ARG A 371 23.41 7.39 24.57
C ARG A 371 23.69 7.75 26.03
N SER A 372 24.81 8.42 26.35
CA SER A 372 25.08 8.87 27.73
C SER A 372 24.08 9.96 28.12
N ARG A 373 23.45 9.79 29.28
CA ARG A 373 22.36 10.64 29.82
C ARG A 373 22.76 12.10 30.07
N ALA A 374 24.06 12.43 30.05
CA ALA A 374 24.57 13.77 30.36
C ALA A 374 24.43 14.79 29.21
N THR A 375 24.24 14.32 27.96
CA THR A 375 24.22 15.17 26.77
C THR A 375 22.83 15.29 26.14
N GLY A 376 21.79 15.02 26.88
CA GLY A 376 20.36 15.02 26.65
C GLY A 376 19.80 15.69 25.39
N GLY A 377 19.21 14.86 24.54
CA GLY A 377 18.27 15.28 23.48
C GLY A 377 17.41 14.09 23.11
N ALA A 378 16.15 14.34 22.84
CA ALA A 378 15.11 13.35 22.57
C ALA A 378 15.30 12.57 21.26
N GLY A 379 16.29 12.94 20.44
CA GLY A 379 16.44 12.36 19.08
C GLY A 379 15.33 12.80 18.11
N LEU A 380 14.56 13.81 18.46
CA LEU A 380 13.47 14.34 17.64
C LEU A 380 13.87 15.59 16.85
N GLY A 381 14.82 16.38 17.32
CA GLY A 381 15.15 17.70 16.76
C GLY A 381 15.51 17.66 15.27
N LEU A 382 16.35 16.70 14.82
CA LEU A 382 16.72 16.56 13.40
C LEU A 382 15.56 16.03 12.54
N ALA A 383 14.75 15.12 13.07
CA ALA A 383 13.55 14.64 12.38
C ALA A 383 12.50 15.75 12.22
N ILE A 384 12.29 16.57 13.25
CA ILE A 384 11.41 17.76 13.19
C ILE A 384 11.96 18.76 12.18
N ALA A 385 13.28 19.07 12.21
CA ALA A 385 13.91 19.94 11.24
C ALA A 385 13.68 19.46 9.80
N ARG A 386 13.83 18.17 9.56
CA ARG A 386 13.54 17.55 8.26
C ARG A 386 12.08 17.71 7.86
N GLY A 387 11.13 17.38 8.75
CA GLY A 387 9.71 17.50 8.46
C GLY A 387 9.29 18.94 8.13
N ILE A 388 9.81 19.92 8.87
CA ILE A 388 9.54 21.35 8.62
C ILE A 388 10.10 21.77 7.27
N VAL A 389 11.34 21.43 6.95
CA VAL A 389 11.98 21.79 5.67
C VAL A 389 11.25 21.15 4.50
N GLU A 390 10.90 19.88 4.59
CA GLU A 390 10.14 19.14 3.56
C GLU A 390 8.72 19.74 3.38
N ALA A 391 8.06 20.17 4.46
CA ALA A 391 6.78 20.87 4.40
C ALA A 391 6.88 22.22 3.67
N HIS A 392 8.01 22.92 3.78
CA HIS A 392 8.30 24.12 2.99
C HIS A 392 8.61 23.84 1.51
N GLY A 393 8.68 22.55 1.11
CA GLY A 393 9.07 22.11 -0.23
C GLY A 393 10.58 22.15 -0.46
N GLY A 394 11.38 22.25 0.62
CA GLY A 394 12.83 22.22 0.61
C GLY A 394 13.39 20.79 0.77
N ARG A 395 14.70 20.72 0.89
CA ARG A 395 15.45 19.49 1.17
C ARG A 395 16.45 19.77 2.27
N ILE A 396 16.66 18.78 3.17
CA ILE A 396 17.70 18.78 4.19
C ILE A 396 18.61 17.56 4.02
N TRP A 397 19.92 17.74 4.23
CA TRP A 397 20.89 16.64 4.20
C TRP A 397 22.10 17.00 5.07
N VAL A 398 22.99 16.06 5.27
CA VAL A 398 24.21 16.20 6.05
C VAL A 398 25.40 15.60 5.29
N GLU A 399 26.54 16.26 5.41
CA GLU A 399 27.85 15.82 4.94
C GLU A 399 28.78 15.83 6.15
N SER A 400 29.39 14.69 6.49
CA SER A 400 30.27 14.58 7.64
C SER A 400 31.25 13.44 7.46
N GLN A 401 32.42 13.60 8.05
CA GLN A 401 33.39 12.55 8.23
C GLN A 401 33.79 12.51 9.70
N PHE A 402 33.85 11.30 10.27
CA PHE A 402 34.22 11.13 11.66
C PHE A 402 35.58 11.80 11.97
N GLY A 403 35.63 12.66 13.00
CA GLY A 403 36.78 13.47 13.39
C GLY A 403 36.95 14.81 12.62
N GLN A 404 36.07 15.14 11.67
CA GLN A 404 36.18 16.37 10.85
C GLN A 404 34.98 17.31 10.98
N GLY A 405 34.09 17.06 11.96
CA GLY A 405 32.86 17.83 12.13
C GLY A 405 31.75 17.43 11.20
N ALA A 406 30.65 18.20 11.21
CA ALA A 406 29.50 17.95 10.37
C ALA A 406 29.02 19.23 9.69
N HIS A 407 28.44 19.06 8.49
CA HIS A 407 27.84 20.13 7.69
C HIS A 407 26.38 19.74 7.41
N PHE A 408 25.44 20.42 8.03
CA PHE A 408 24.03 20.26 7.80
C PHE A 408 23.54 21.32 6.81
N PHE A 409 22.91 20.88 5.76
CA PHE A 409 22.39 21.76 4.71
C PHE A 409 20.88 21.65 4.65
N PHE A 410 20.21 22.78 4.45
CA PHE A 410 18.81 22.75 4.02
C PHE A 410 18.55 23.83 2.96
N THR A 411 17.52 23.60 2.14
CA THR A 411 17.10 24.55 1.11
C THR A 411 15.67 25.00 1.35
N LEU A 412 15.41 26.28 1.02
CA LEU A 412 14.07 26.83 0.91
C LEU A 412 13.86 27.24 -0.55
N PRO A 413 12.80 26.76 -1.22
CA PRO A 413 12.60 27.02 -2.64
C PRO A 413 12.33 28.50 -2.89
N ALA A 414 12.89 29.02 -3.99
CA ALA A 414 12.56 30.34 -4.49
C ALA A 414 11.11 30.34 -5.01
N ARG A 415 10.12 30.54 -4.14
CA ARG A 415 8.77 30.83 -4.61
C ARG A 415 8.74 32.23 -5.17
N GLN A 416 8.49 32.36 -6.48
CA GLN A 416 8.17 33.67 -7.07
C GLN A 416 6.97 34.24 -6.30
N ILE A 417 7.20 35.34 -5.59
CA ILE A 417 6.13 36.17 -5.05
C ILE A 417 5.41 36.70 -6.29
N ARG A 418 4.26 36.13 -6.64
CA ARG A 418 3.33 36.79 -7.56
C ARG A 418 2.86 38.05 -6.81
N ILE A 419 3.46 39.20 -7.16
CA ILE A 419 3.01 40.55 -6.81
C ILE A 419 1.63 40.79 -7.47
#